data_f7f673ab5154007c3d5f2aacbaa82bba
#
_entry.id   f7f673ab5154007c3d5f2aacbaa82bba
#
_cell.length_a   1.000
_cell.length_b   1.000
_cell.length_c   1.000
_cell.angle_alpha   90.00
_cell.angle_beta   90.00
_cell.angle_gamma   90.00
#
_symmetry.space_group_name_H-M   'P 1'
#
loop_
_entity.id
_entity.type
_entity.pdbx_description
1 polymer ?
#
loop_
_entity_poly.entity_id
_entity_poly.type
_entity_poly.pdbx_seq_one_letter_code
_entity_poly.pdbx_strand_id
1 'polypeptide(L)'
;MSNLLIPTTSPDDYYQQRIDMQPAFNSDLFQQLLQPENLHRAWRQVKANNGAAGIDGMTIEAFPLWVQQGGWQQCKSQLELGEYQPSAVRRVEIDKPDGGKRKLGIPNVIDRVIQQSIAQILTPLFDPSFSANSFGFRPNRNAKQAVLQVRDIIKHKRKFAVDVDLSKFFDRVNHDLLMTQLRSKVQDKRLLALIGKYLRAGVMINDQFEASFEGVPQGGPLSPLLQTSCWIVWIKSWKAEGITSPATRMTLSSWSSLNERANVSSRVLLAILPLS
;
A
#
# COMPACT_ATOMS: atom_id res chain seq x y z
N MET A 1 3.41 6.37 -53.99
CA MET A 1 3.46 7.19 -52.76
C MET A 1 2.33 6.71 -51.88
N SER A 2 2.61 5.77 -50.99
CA SER A 2 1.64 5.18 -50.08
C SER A 2 1.72 5.88 -48.71
N ASN A 3 0.66 6.65 -48.38
CA ASN A 3 0.48 7.28 -47.09
C ASN A 3 0.27 6.22 -46.04
N LEU A 4 1.23 5.99 -45.15
CA LEU A 4 1.06 5.32 -43.89
C LEU A 4 0.28 6.25 -42.94
N LEU A 5 -0.99 6.01 -42.78
CA LEU A 5 -1.80 6.57 -41.69
C LEU A 5 -1.35 5.93 -40.37
N ILE A 6 -0.65 6.69 -39.55
CA ILE A 6 -0.37 6.34 -38.13
C ILE A 6 -1.68 6.55 -37.39
N PRO A 7 -2.25 5.52 -36.69
CA PRO A 7 -3.43 5.73 -35.87
C PRO A 7 -3.05 6.60 -34.67
N THR A 8 -3.59 7.79 -34.57
CA THR A 8 -3.52 8.64 -33.39
C THR A 8 -4.55 8.18 -32.37
N THR A 9 -4.26 7.08 -31.69
CA THR A 9 -4.98 6.74 -30.45
C THR A 9 -4.46 7.65 -29.35
N SER A 10 -5.37 8.37 -28.68
CA SER A 10 -4.99 9.21 -27.54
C SER A 10 -4.46 8.33 -26.39
N PRO A 11 -3.59 8.83 -25.53
CA PRO A 11 -3.16 8.10 -24.34
C PRO A 11 -4.34 7.62 -23.48
N ASP A 12 -5.44 8.36 -23.46
CA ASP A 12 -6.67 8.01 -22.72
C ASP A 12 -7.40 6.81 -23.34
N ASP A 13 -7.45 6.69 -24.68
CA ASP A 13 -8.03 5.53 -25.38
C ASP A 13 -7.23 4.25 -25.14
N TYR A 14 -5.90 4.36 -25.06
CA TYR A 14 -5.03 3.22 -24.76
C TYR A 14 -5.23 2.73 -23.31
N TYR A 15 -5.46 3.65 -22.37
CA TYR A 15 -5.77 3.31 -20.97
C TYR A 15 -7.18 2.73 -20.85
N GLN A 16 -8.16 3.25 -21.58
CA GLN A 16 -9.55 2.77 -21.53
C GLN A 16 -9.65 1.35 -22.10
N GLN A 17 -8.99 1.03 -23.22
CA GLN A 17 -8.94 -0.33 -23.76
C GLN A 17 -8.29 -1.34 -22.83
N ARG A 18 -7.28 -0.93 -22.02
CA ARG A 18 -6.71 -1.79 -20.98
C ARG A 18 -7.64 -2.02 -19.80
N ILE A 19 -8.49 -1.06 -19.46
CA ILE A 19 -9.49 -1.20 -18.39
C ILE A 19 -10.58 -2.18 -18.82
N ASP A 20 -11.00 -2.17 -20.08
CA ASP A 20 -12.05 -3.05 -20.62
C ASP A 20 -11.58 -4.51 -20.82
N MET A 21 -10.26 -4.74 -20.95
CA MET A 21 -9.67 -6.09 -21.00
C MET A 21 -9.42 -6.74 -19.63
N GLN A 22 -9.69 -6.05 -18.51
CA GLN A 22 -9.36 -6.51 -17.16
C GLN A 22 -10.33 -7.50 -16.48
N PRO A 23 -11.60 -7.73 -16.89
CA PRO A 23 -12.49 -8.63 -16.15
C PRO A 23 -11.97 -10.07 -16.02
N ALA A 24 -11.36 -10.61 -17.08
CA ALA A 24 -10.85 -11.99 -17.09
C ALA A 24 -9.54 -12.16 -16.29
N PHE A 25 -8.74 -11.10 -16.15
CA PHE A 25 -7.46 -11.15 -15.43
C PHE A 25 -7.61 -11.08 -13.90
N ASN A 26 -8.76 -10.56 -13.41
CA ASN A 26 -9.00 -10.31 -11.98
C ASN A 26 -9.62 -11.49 -11.22
N SER A 27 -10.11 -12.52 -11.91
CA SER A 27 -10.78 -13.66 -11.27
C SER A 27 -9.85 -14.74 -10.76
N ASP A 28 -8.58 -14.75 -11.20
CA ASP A 28 -7.61 -15.81 -10.90
C ASP A 28 -6.31 -15.29 -10.23
N LEU A 29 -6.44 -14.22 -9.47
CA LEU A 29 -5.29 -13.61 -8.80
C LEU A 29 -4.69 -14.51 -7.73
N PHE A 30 -5.51 -15.33 -7.09
CA PHE A 30 -5.05 -16.29 -6.10
C PHE A 30 -4.16 -17.38 -6.72
N GLN A 31 -4.45 -17.83 -7.93
CA GLN A 31 -3.56 -18.77 -8.63
C GLN A 31 -2.26 -18.10 -9.07
N GLN A 32 -2.34 -16.85 -9.53
CA GLN A 32 -1.15 -16.05 -9.84
C GLN A 32 -0.26 -15.82 -8.61
N LEU A 33 -0.85 -15.65 -7.41
CA LEU A 33 -0.13 -15.59 -6.14
C LEU A 33 0.80 -16.81 -5.97
N LEU A 34 0.27 -18.01 -6.23
CA LEU A 34 0.95 -19.29 -5.97
C LEU A 34 1.87 -19.74 -7.11
N GLN A 35 1.97 -18.98 -8.21
CA GLN A 35 2.89 -19.31 -9.31
C GLN A 35 4.34 -19.30 -8.86
N PRO A 36 5.16 -20.30 -9.24
CA PRO A 36 6.56 -20.41 -8.82
C PRO A 36 7.36 -19.14 -9.12
N GLU A 37 7.16 -18.53 -10.29
CA GLU A 37 7.86 -17.32 -10.72
C GLU A 37 7.56 -16.13 -9.82
N ASN A 38 6.27 -15.97 -9.41
CA ASN A 38 5.85 -14.91 -8.51
C ASN A 38 6.46 -15.11 -7.12
N LEU A 39 6.39 -16.33 -6.59
CA LEU A 39 6.96 -16.71 -5.30
C LEU A 39 8.49 -16.55 -5.27
N HIS A 40 9.18 -16.94 -6.33
CA HIS A 40 10.62 -16.77 -6.46
C HIS A 40 11.05 -15.30 -6.45
N ARG A 41 10.30 -14.45 -7.17
CA ARG A 41 10.51 -13.00 -7.18
C ARG A 41 10.25 -12.41 -5.79
N ALA A 42 9.19 -12.86 -5.11
CA ALA A 42 8.85 -12.42 -3.76
C ALA A 42 9.94 -12.80 -2.76
N TRP A 43 10.40 -14.06 -2.81
CA TRP A 43 11.51 -14.50 -1.97
C TRP A 43 12.79 -13.69 -2.19
N ARG A 44 13.18 -13.43 -3.44
CA ARG A 44 14.36 -12.60 -3.73
C ARG A 44 14.25 -11.21 -3.11
N GLN A 45 13.07 -10.60 -3.17
CA GLN A 45 12.83 -9.28 -2.58
C GLN A 45 12.89 -9.32 -1.05
N VAL A 46 12.25 -10.32 -0.42
CA VAL A 46 12.28 -10.51 1.05
C VAL A 46 13.71 -10.76 1.53
N LYS A 47 14.48 -11.62 0.82
CA LYS A 47 15.88 -11.88 1.11
C LYS A 47 16.74 -10.62 1.00
N ALA A 48 16.57 -9.83 -0.05
CA ALA A 48 17.33 -8.59 -0.27
C ALA A 48 17.08 -7.55 0.83
N ASN A 49 15.87 -7.50 1.41
CA ASN A 49 15.52 -6.60 2.51
C ASN A 49 16.11 -7.00 3.86
N ASN A 50 16.60 -8.22 4.01
CA ASN A 50 17.34 -8.74 5.17
C ASN A 50 16.75 -8.34 6.53
N GLY A 51 15.45 -8.56 6.73
CA GLY A 51 14.75 -8.15 7.95
C GLY A 51 14.86 -9.18 9.08
N ALA A 52 14.71 -8.72 10.32
CA ALA A 52 14.73 -9.55 11.53
C ALA A 52 13.65 -10.65 11.53
N ALA A 53 13.83 -11.71 12.33
CA ALA A 53 12.85 -12.79 12.51
C ALA A 53 11.53 -12.28 13.12
N GLY A 54 10.41 -12.92 12.77
CA GLY A 54 9.09 -12.69 13.37
C GLY A 54 8.95 -13.34 14.75
N ILE A 55 7.72 -13.76 15.10
CA ILE A 55 7.43 -14.41 16.38
C ILE A 55 7.90 -15.87 16.43
N ASP A 56 8.04 -16.52 15.26
CA ASP A 56 8.50 -17.91 15.12
C ASP A 56 10.02 -18.06 15.22
N GLY A 57 10.75 -16.94 15.29
CA GLY A 57 12.21 -16.94 15.34
C GLY A 57 12.90 -17.35 14.03
N MET A 58 12.15 -17.66 12.96
CA MET A 58 12.74 -18.06 11.68
C MET A 58 13.50 -16.88 11.05
N THR A 59 14.78 -17.10 10.76
CA THR A 59 15.63 -16.11 10.05
C THR A 59 15.50 -16.24 8.54
N ILE A 60 16.00 -15.25 7.82
CA ILE A 60 16.06 -15.27 6.34
C ILE A 60 16.92 -16.45 5.87
N GLU A 61 18.01 -16.76 6.57
CA GLU A 61 18.95 -17.84 6.23
C GLU A 61 18.35 -19.22 6.46
N ALA A 62 17.44 -19.36 7.43
CA ALA A 62 16.77 -20.63 7.74
C ALA A 62 15.66 -20.99 6.74
N PHE A 63 15.06 -19.99 6.07
CA PHE A 63 13.92 -20.20 5.18
C PHE A 63 14.19 -21.21 4.03
N PRO A 64 15.35 -21.22 3.31
CA PRO A 64 15.60 -22.20 2.27
C PRO A 64 15.61 -23.64 2.77
N LEU A 65 16.17 -23.88 3.96
CA LEU A 65 16.18 -25.22 4.58
C LEU A 65 14.75 -25.67 4.93
N TRP A 66 13.95 -24.77 5.50
CA TRP A 66 12.53 -25.03 5.78
C TRP A 66 11.75 -25.39 4.51
N VAL A 67 12.01 -24.72 3.38
CA VAL A 67 11.43 -25.05 2.07
C VAL A 67 11.84 -26.44 1.61
N GLN A 68 13.13 -26.80 1.72
CA GLN A 68 13.66 -28.14 1.36
C GLN A 68 13.03 -29.26 2.21
N GLN A 69 12.68 -28.98 3.45
CA GLN A 69 12.01 -29.92 4.36
C GLN A 69 10.50 -30.07 4.08
N GLY A 70 9.99 -29.48 3.02
CA GLY A 70 8.58 -29.59 2.62
C GLY A 70 7.65 -28.55 3.26
N GLY A 71 8.17 -27.61 4.04
CA GLY A 71 7.35 -26.61 4.72
C GLY A 71 6.54 -25.75 3.76
N TRP A 72 7.11 -25.43 2.59
CA TRP A 72 6.38 -24.67 1.57
C TRP A 72 5.20 -25.45 0.98
N GLN A 73 5.33 -26.76 0.72
CA GLN A 73 4.24 -27.60 0.21
C GLN A 73 3.07 -27.63 1.17
N GLN A 74 3.34 -27.77 2.47
CA GLN A 74 2.31 -27.72 3.50
C GLN A 74 1.63 -26.34 3.55
N CYS A 75 2.40 -25.27 3.54
CA CYS A 75 1.89 -23.90 3.51
C CYS A 75 1.01 -23.65 2.26
N LYS A 76 1.46 -24.10 1.08
CA LYS A 76 0.70 -23.99 -0.18
C LYS A 76 -0.63 -24.73 -0.09
N SER A 77 -0.65 -25.95 0.43
CA SER A 77 -1.90 -26.71 0.62
C SER A 77 -2.88 -25.99 1.55
N GLN A 78 -2.40 -25.41 2.66
CA GLN A 78 -3.25 -24.61 3.55
C GLN A 78 -3.80 -23.35 2.86
N LEU A 79 -3.00 -22.69 2.01
CA LEU A 79 -3.45 -21.54 1.22
C LEU A 79 -4.54 -21.97 0.22
N GLU A 80 -4.37 -23.07 -0.51
CA GLU A 80 -5.31 -23.60 -1.48
C GLU A 80 -6.64 -24.00 -0.85
N LEU A 81 -6.58 -24.59 0.35
CA LEU A 81 -7.78 -24.96 1.13
C LEU A 81 -8.43 -23.75 1.84
N GLY A 82 -7.77 -22.59 1.85
CA GLY A 82 -8.23 -21.42 2.58
C GLY A 82 -8.05 -21.53 4.10
N GLU A 83 -7.27 -22.49 4.57
CA GLU A 83 -7.00 -22.78 6.00
C GLU A 83 -5.83 -22.01 6.55
N TYR A 84 -4.94 -21.48 5.69
CA TYR A 84 -3.79 -20.72 6.12
C TYR A 84 -4.19 -19.58 7.06
N GLN A 85 -3.51 -19.51 8.22
CA GLN A 85 -3.68 -18.46 9.21
C GLN A 85 -2.37 -17.67 9.34
N PRO A 86 -2.37 -16.39 8.94
CA PRO A 86 -1.23 -15.52 9.17
C PRO A 86 -0.89 -15.41 10.66
N SER A 87 0.40 -15.39 10.96
CA SER A 87 0.86 -15.18 12.32
C SER A 87 0.73 -13.72 12.75
N ALA A 88 0.55 -13.49 14.06
CA ALA A 88 0.65 -12.13 14.60
C ALA A 88 2.03 -11.54 14.31
N VAL A 89 2.10 -10.22 14.11
CA VAL A 89 3.38 -9.55 13.90
C VAL A 89 4.10 -9.30 15.22
N ARG A 90 5.41 -9.47 15.28
CA ARG A 90 6.22 -9.13 16.45
C ARG A 90 6.40 -7.62 16.53
N ARG A 91 5.94 -7.01 17.62
CA ARG A 91 6.09 -5.57 17.89
C ARG A 91 7.53 -5.22 18.24
N VAL A 92 8.05 -4.20 17.56
CA VAL A 92 9.33 -3.55 17.91
C VAL A 92 9.12 -2.05 17.89
N GLU A 93 9.68 -1.36 18.88
CA GLU A 93 9.67 0.09 18.95
C GLU A 93 11.04 0.63 18.54
N ILE A 94 11.05 1.61 17.63
CA ILE A 94 12.25 2.29 17.18
C ILE A 94 12.12 3.75 17.56
N ASP A 95 13.15 4.31 18.18
CA ASP A 95 13.20 5.72 18.56
C ASP A 95 13.21 6.61 17.31
N LYS A 96 12.43 7.67 17.34
CA LYS A 96 12.43 8.71 16.31
C LYS A 96 13.41 9.82 16.69
N PRO A 97 13.95 10.55 15.69
CA PRO A 97 14.82 11.71 15.95
C PRO A 97 14.16 12.82 16.79
N ASP A 98 12.83 12.90 16.78
CA ASP A 98 12.02 13.87 17.53
C ASP A 98 11.70 13.44 18.98
N GLY A 99 12.27 12.32 19.47
CA GLY A 99 12.04 11.76 20.80
C GLY A 99 10.81 10.89 20.94
N GLY A 100 10.04 10.70 19.85
CA GLY A 100 8.91 9.76 19.83
C GLY A 100 9.34 8.34 19.49
N LYS A 101 8.41 7.36 19.59
CA LYS A 101 8.63 5.97 19.19
C LYS A 101 7.81 5.61 17.95
N ARG A 102 8.44 4.89 17.00
CA ARG A 102 7.76 4.26 15.87
C ARG A 102 7.51 2.79 16.19
N LYS A 103 6.26 2.39 16.14
CA LYS A 103 5.84 1.00 16.35
C LYS A 103 5.91 0.23 15.04
N LEU A 104 6.83 -0.73 14.93
CA LEU A 104 6.93 -1.63 13.79
C LEU A 104 6.34 -3.00 14.14
N GLY A 105 5.70 -3.65 13.18
CA GLY A 105 5.28 -5.04 13.27
C GLY A 105 6.12 -5.88 12.30
N ILE A 106 6.87 -6.83 12.82
CA ILE A 106 7.72 -7.72 12.03
C ILE A 106 6.96 -9.03 11.78
N PRO A 107 6.48 -9.29 10.54
CA PRO A 107 5.84 -10.57 10.21
C PRO A 107 6.87 -11.69 10.12
N ASN A 108 6.44 -12.94 10.27
CA ASN A 108 7.26 -14.11 10.00
C ASN A 108 7.78 -14.10 8.56
N VAL A 109 8.89 -14.80 8.29
CA VAL A 109 9.49 -14.83 6.94
C VAL A 109 8.51 -15.38 5.91
N ILE A 110 7.77 -16.42 6.26
CA ILE A 110 6.72 -17.02 5.41
C ILE A 110 5.67 -15.99 5.05
N ASP A 111 5.14 -15.27 6.05
CA ASP A 111 4.14 -14.23 5.84
C ASP A 111 4.66 -13.08 4.98
N ARG A 112 5.95 -12.71 5.12
CA ARG A 112 6.57 -11.70 4.25
C ARG A 112 6.62 -12.16 2.79
N VAL A 113 6.94 -13.42 2.53
CA VAL A 113 6.95 -13.96 1.16
C VAL A 113 5.56 -13.94 0.56
N ILE A 114 4.53 -14.37 1.30
CA ILE A 114 3.15 -14.35 0.84
C ILE A 114 2.67 -12.91 0.62
N GLN A 115 2.88 -12.02 1.57
CA GLN A 115 2.52 -10.60 1.44
C GLN A 115 3.21 -9.92 0.26
N GLN A 116 4.49 -10.22 0.04
CA GLN A 116 5.24 -9.71 -1.11
C GLN A 116 4.67 -10.25 -2.43
N SER A 117 4.28 -11.51 -2.46
CA SER A 117 3.64 -12.14 -3.63
C SER A 117 2.29 -11.48 -3.94
N ILE A 118 1.48 -11.18 -2.90
CA ILE A 118 0.23 -10.42 -3.04
C ILE A 118 0.52 -9.01 -3.58
N ALA A 119 1.48 -8.30 -2.99
CA ALA A 119 1.83 -6.94 -3.42
C ALA A 119 2.24 -6.89 -4.89
N GLN A 120 2.98 -7.91 -5.38
CA GLN A 120 3.43 -7.99 -6.77
C GLN A 120 2.30 -8.14 -7.78
N ILE A 121 1.25 -8.90 -7.44
CA ILE A 121 0.09 -9.09 -8.33
C ILE A 121 -0.92 -7.95 -8.23
N LEU A 122 -1.02 -7.29 -7.07
CA LEU A 122 -1.96 -6.18 -6.89
C LEU A 122 -1.40 -4.84 -7.36
N THR A 123 -0.09 -4.62 -7.30
CA THR A 123 0.51 -3.35 -7.70
C THR A 123 0.13 -2.93 -9.13
N PRO A 124 0.18 -3.80 -10.17
CA PRO A 124 -0.24 -3.44 -11.52
C PRO A 124 -1.71 -3.04 -11.63
N LEU A 125 -2.58 -3.52 -10.73
CA LEU A 125 -4.01 -3.20 -10.74
C LEU A 125 -4.30 -1.85 -10.07
N PHE A 126 -3.52 -1.49 -9.06
CA PHE A 126 -3.75 -0.28 -8.25
C PHE A 126 -2.92 0.91 -8.73
N ASP A 127 -1.66 0.71 -9.11
CA ASP A 127 -0.72 1.78 -9.45
C ASP A 127 -1.22 2.73 -10.56
N PRO A 128 -1.88 2.27 -11.64
CA PRO A 128 -2.41 3.17 -12.68
C PRO A 128 -3.47 4.16 -12.17
N SER A 129 -4.16 3.83 -11.06
CA SER A 129 -5.16 4.72 -10.46
C SER A 129 -4.58 5.75 -9.50
N PHE A 130 -3.28 5.67 -9.22
CA PHE A 130 -2.59 6.57 -8.33
C PHE A 130 -2.24 7.89 -9.02
N SER A 131 -2.34 8.99 -8.27
CA SER A 131 -2.00 10.31 -8.82
C SER A 131 -0.61 10.33 -9.44
N ALA A 132 -0.46 11.02 -10.57
CA ALA A 132 0.85 11.28 -11.17
C ALA A 132 1.83 11.97 -10.20
N ASN A 133 1.31 12.68 -9.19
CA ASN A 133 2.06 13.38 -8.17
C ASN A 133 2.32 12.53 -6.90
N SER A 134 1.97 11.25 -6.91
CA SER A 134 2.28 10.31 -5.83
C SER A 134 3.60 9.59 -6.14
N PHE A 135 4.56 9.64 -5.22
CA PHE A 135 5.91 9.09 -5.42
C PHE A 135 6.28 8.01 -4.40
N GLY A 136 5.61 7.96 -3.25
CA GLY A 136 5.91 7.01 -2.18
C GLY A 136 5.47 5.58 -2.52
N PHE A 137 6.37 4.61 -2.28
CA PHE A 137 6.12 3.16 -2.39
C PHE A 137 5.56 2.69 -3.74
N ARG A 138 5.92 3.37 -4.83
CA ARG A 138 5.46 3.05 -6.18
C ARG A 138 6.63 2.57 -7.07
N PRO A 139 6.37 1.62 -8.01
CA PRO A 139 7.36 1.21 -8.99
C PRO A 139 7.87 2.41 -9.81
N ASN A 140 9.17 2.45 -10.05
CA ASN A 140 9.83 3.48 -10.87
C ASN A 140 9.64 4.92 -10.37
N ARG A 141 9.23 5.11 -9.10
CA ARG A 141 9.09 6.40 -8.44
C ARG A 141 10.07 6.49 -7.26
N ASN A 142 10.58 7.70 -7.00
CA ASN A 142 11.52 7.94 -5.90
C ASN A 142 11.43 9.37 -5.35
N ALA A 143 12.05 9.60 -4.20
CA ALA A 143 12.07 10.90 -3.52
C ALA A 143 12.72 12.00 -4.37
N LYS A 144 13.74 11.68 -5.18
CA LYS A 144 14.40 12.67 -6.04
C LYS A 144 13.43 13.24 -7.08
N GLN A 145 12.60 12.39 -7.69
CA GLN A 145 11.56 12.83 -8.63
C GLN A 145 10.53 13.74 -7.94
N ALA A 146 10.11 13.40 -6.70
CA ALA A 146 9.22 14.25 -5.92
C ALA A 146 9.82 15.64 -5.67
N VAL A 147 11.07 15.71 -5.23
CA VAL A 147 11.80 16.98 -4.99
C VAL A 147 11.91 17.81 -6.27
N LEU A 148 12.25 17.18 -7.39
CA LEU A 148 12.33 17.87 -8.69
C LEU A 148 10.99 18.47 -9.10
N GLN A 149 9.90 17.72 -8.91
CA GLN A 149 8.56 18.22 -9.22
C GLN A 149 8.15 19.40 -8.31
N VAL A 150 8.42 19.32 -7.02
CA VAL A 150 8.18 20.44 -6.08
C VAL A 150 8.99 21.67 -6.49
N ARG A 151 10.26 21.51 -6.85
CA ARG A 151 11.12 22.60 -7.36
C ARG A 151 10.50 23.25 -8.59
N ASP A 152 9.99 22.48 -9.55
CA ASP A 152 9.39 23.00 -10.75
C ASP A 152 8.07 23.75 -10.46
N ILE A 153 7.27 23.27 -9.53
CA ILE A 153 6.06 23.97 -9.04
C ILE A 153 6.42 25.34 -8.43
N ILE A 154 7.49 25.39 -7.63
CA ILE A 154 7.94 26.64 -6.99
C ILE A 154 8.43 27.64 -8.05
N LYS A 155 9.13 27.20 -9.09
CA LYS A 155 9.58 28.07 -10.21
C LYS A 155 8.41 28.75 -10.92
N HIS A 156 7.21 28.15 -10.94
CA HIS A 156 6.01 28.72 -11.50
C HIS A 156 5.31 29.74 -10.54
N LYS A 157 6.06 30.43 -9.71
CA LYS A 157 5.64 31.50 -8.81
C LYS A 157 4.65 31.06 -7.69
N ARG A 158 4.63 29.80 -7.31
CA ARG A 158 3.88 29.34 -6.13
C ARG A 158 4.78 29.48 -4.90
N LYS A 159 4.33 30.27 -3.89
CA LYS A 159 5.17 30.68 -2.75
C LYS A 159 4.87 29.96 -1.44
N PHE A 160 3.77 29.24 -1.36
CA PHE A 160 3.33 28.60 -0.12
C PHE A 160 3.21 27.09 -0.31
N ALA A 161 3.69 26.30 0.64
CA ALA A 161 3.55 24.86 0.70
C ALA A 161 2.67 24.46 1.90
N VAL A 162 1.66 23.64 1.70
CA VAL A 162 0.89 22.98 2.78
C VAL A 162 1.45 21.59 2.96
N ASP A 163 1.92 21.31 4.15
CA ASP A 163 2.24 19.96 4.59
C ASP A 163 1.06 19.39 5.37
N VAL A 164 0.55 18.25 4.93
CA VAL A 164 -0.58 17.57 5.59
C VAL A 164 -0.13 16.16 5.94
N ASP A 165 -0.09 15.86 7.23
CA ASP A 165 0.19 14.52 7.74
C ASP A 165 -1.00 14.00 8.54
N LEU A 166 -1.37 12.74 8.31
CA LEU A 166 -2.43 12.08 9.07
C LEU A 166 -1.83 11.41 10.30
N SER A 167 -2.18 11.95 11.47
CA SER A 167 -1.75 11.39 12.75
C SER A 167 -2.19 9.94 12.89
N LYS A 168 -1.22 9.03 13.13
CA LYS A 168 -1.46 7.60 13.35
C LYS A 168 -2.28 6.94 12.23
N PHE A 169 -2.11 7.40 10.98
CA PHE A 169 -2.89 6.89 9.85
C PHE A 169 -2.82 5.37 9.73
N PHE A 170 -1.63 4.78 9.85
CA PHE A 170 -1.45 3.33 9.82
C PHE A 170 -2.20 2.60 10.93
N ASP A 171 -2.29 3.20 12.10
CA ASP A 171 -2.87 2.59 13.31
C ASP A 171 -4.40 2.67 13.33
N ARG A 172 -5.02 3.46 12.42
CA ARG A 172 -6.46 3.77 12.41
C ARG A 172 -7.18 3.44 11.11
N VAL A 173 -6.54 2.72 10.20
CA VAL A 173 -7.21 2.28 8.96
C VAL A 173 -8.38 1.38 9.30
N ASN A 174 -9.59 1.79 8.94
CA ASN A 174 -10.78 0.96 9.09
C ASN A 174 -10.72 -0.22 8.10
N HIS A 175 -10.73 -1.46 8.62
CA HIS A 175 -10.60 -2.67 7.81
C HIS A 175 -11.75 -2.84 6.82
N ASP A 176 -12.99 -2.50 7.19
CA ASP A 176 -14.15 -2.68 6.31
C ASP A 176 -14.13 -1.71 5.14
N LEU A 177 -13.75 -0.45 5.38
CA LEU A 177 -13.55 0.54 4.32
C LEU A 177 -12.43 0.13 3.37
N LEU A 178 -11.28 -0.32 3.90
CA LEU A 178 -10.17 -0.83 3.10
C LEU A 178 -10.61 -2.03 2.26
N MET A 179 -11.27 -3.01 2.87
CA MET A 179 -11.75 -4.21 2.16
C MET A 179 -12.81 -3.88 1.11
N THR A 180 -13.69 -2.91 1.36
CA THR A 180 -14.66 -2.42 0.36
C THR A 180 -13.95 -1.83 -0.84
N GLN A 181 -12.91 -1.05 -0.61
CA GLN A 181 -12.10 -0.47 -1.66
C GLN A 181 -11.34 -1.54 -2.46
N LEU A 182 -10.76 -2.54 -1.80
CA LEU A 182 -10.10 -3.64 -2.49
C LEU A 182 -11.08 -4.41 -3.37
N ARG A 183 -12.29 -4.67 -2.89
CA ARG A 183 -13.36 -5.34 -3.66
C ARG A 183 -13.79 -4.59 -4.92
N SER A 184 -13.62 -3.27 -4.98
CA SER A 184 -13.92 -2.49 -6.18
C SER A 184 -13.01 -2.82 -7.37
N LYS A 185 -11.84 -3.41 -7.11
CA LYS A 185 -10.82 -3.73 -8.12
C LYS A 185 -10.43 -5.20 -8.16
N VAL A 186 -10.63 -5.93 -7.08
CA VAL A 186 -10.24 -7.33 -6.93
C VAL A 186 -11.51 -8.17 -6.81
N GLN A 187 -11.73 -9.07 -7.78
CA GLN A 187 -12.90 -9.97 -7.80
C GLN A 187 -12.61 -11.32 -7.12
N ASP A 188 -11.33 -11.68 -6.97
CA ASP A 188 -10.92 -12.94 -6.36
C ASP A 188 -11.22 -12.97 -4.86
N LYS A 189 -12.27 -13.71 -4.49
CA LYS A 189 -12.74 -13.81 -3.09
C LYS A 189 -11.73 -14.50 -2.17
N ARG A 190 -10.93 -15.46 -2.69
CA ARG A 190 -9.92 -16.18 -1.90
C ARG A 190 -8.77 -15.24 -1.53
N LEU A 191 -8.31 -14.45 -2.50
CA LEU A 191 -7.29 -13.43 -2.25
C LEU A 191 -7.77 -12.38 -1.26
N LEU A 192 -8.99 -11.87 -1.42
CA LEU A 192 -9.59 -10.91 -0.47
C LEU A 192 -9.72 -11.50 0.94
N ALA A 193 -10.14 -12.77 1.06
CA ALA A 193 -10.22 -13.45 2.34
C ALA A 193 -8.84 -13.54 3.02
N LEU A 194 -7.79 -13.88 2.27
CA LEU A 194 -6.43 -13.94 2.77
C LEU A 194 -5.93 -12.56 3.23
N ILE A 195 -6.19 -11.50 2.47
CA ILE A 195 -5.85 -10.13 2.89
C ILE A 195 -6.58 -9.76 4.18
N GLY A 196 -7.87 -10.09 4.28
CA GLY A 196 -8.65 -9.87 5.50
C GLY A 196 -8.10 -10.62 6.71
N LYS A 197 -7.54 -11.84 6.53
CA LYS A 197 -6.84 -12.56 7.60
C LYS A 197 -5.57 -11.82 8.02
N TYR A 198 -4.76 -11.29 7.09
CA TYR A 198 -3.58 -10.48 7.41
C TYR A 198 -3.90 -9.23 8.22
N LEU A 199 -4.99 -8.54 7.89
CA LEU A 199 -5.42 -7.35 8.65
C LEU A 199 -5.78 -7.69 10.10
N ARG A 200 -6.34 -8.88 10.35
CA ARG A 200 -6.77 -9.35 11.67
C ARG A 200 -5.78 -10.26 12.39
N ALA A 201 -4.59 -10.46 11.83
CA ALA A 201 -3.60 -11.39 12.39
C ALA A 201 -3.12 -11.02 13.81
N GLY A 202 -3.33 -9.77 14.22
CA GLY A 202 -2.95 -9.31 15.56
C GLY A 202 -1.46 -8.96 15.68
N VAL A 203 -1.09 -8.59 16.89
CA VAL A 203 0.24 -8.12 17.25
C VAL A 203 0.71 -8.84 18.51
N MET A 204 1.95 -9.28 18.55
CA MET A 204 2.59 -9.83 19.73
C MET A 204 3.47 -8.76 20.38
N ILE A 205 3.19 -8.41 21.62
CA ILE A 205 3.91 -7.41 22.42
C ILE A 205 4.41 -8.08 23.71
N ASN A 206 5.71 -8.22 23.88
CA ASN A 206 6.30 -8.87 25.06
C ASN A 206 5.63 -10.21 25.37
N ASP A 207 5.47 -11.07 24.36
CA ASP A 207 4.82 -12.39 24.41
C ASP A 207 3.31 -12.36 24.75
N GLN A 208 2.68 -11.20 24.76
CA GLN A 208 1.23 -11.06 24.90
C GLN A 208 0.59 -10.76 23.56
N PHE A 209 -0.47 -11.49 23.22
CA PHE A 209 -1.23 -11.30 22.00
C PHE A 209 -2.24 -10.17 22.15
N GLU A 210 -2.22 -9.23 21.22
CA GLU A 210 -3.24 -8.19 21.06
C GLU A 210 -3.96 -8.36 19.71
N ALA A 211 -5.29 -8.45 19.76
CA ALA A 211 -6.11 -8.51 18.56
C ALA A 211 -6.06 -7.18 17.78
N SER A 212 -6.07 -7.25 16.45
CA SER A 212 -6.11 -6.07 15.57
C SER A 212 -7.50 -5.92 14.96
N PHE A 213 -8.22 -4.89 15.37
CA PHE A 213 -9.56 -4.56 14.85
C PHE A 213 -9.53 -3.40 13.84
N GLU A 214 -8.47 -2.61 13.86
CA GLU A 214 -8.19 -1.51 12.95
C GLU A 214 -6.68 -1.40 12.69
N GLY A 215 -6.32 -0.60 11.70
CA GLY A 215 -4.93 -0.35 11.36
C GLY A 215 -4.31 -1.39 10.45
N VAL A 216 -3.19 -1.01 9.86
CA VAL A 216 -2.33 -1.88 9.04
C VAL A 216 -0.95 -1.90 9.69
N PRO A 217 -0.44 -3.07 10.13
CA PRO A 217 0.87 -3.14 10.78
C PRO A 217 1.98 -2.55 9.88
N GLN A 218 2.76 -1.62 10.44
CA GLN A 218 3.92 -1.05 9.75
C GLN A 218 5.05 -2.07 9.74
N GLY A 219 5.54 -2.45 8.55
CA GLY A 219 6.69 -3.34 8.38
C GLY A 219 6.45 -4.55 7.48
N GLY A 220 5.20 -4.89 7.18
CA GLY A 220 4.88 -5.91 6.18
C GLY A 220 5.00 -5.41 4.75
N PRO A 221 5.40 -6.26 3.78
CA PRO A 221 5.54 -5.89 2.36
C PRO A 221 4.23 -5.42 1.70
N LEU A 222 3.09 -5.88 2.17
CA LEU A 222 1.77 -5.51 1.65
C LEU A 222 1.27 -4.16 2.18
N SER A 223 1.72 -3.76 3.37
CA SER A 223 1.23 -2.56 4.06
C SER A 223 1.34 -1.26 3.25
N PRO A 224 2.43 -0.98 2.51
CA PRO A 224 2.53 0.23 1.70
C PRO A 224 1.46 0.33 0.60
N LEU A 225 1.15 -0.79 -0.06
CA LEU A 225 0.12 -0.82 -1.11
C LEU A 225 -1.27 -0.58 -0.52
N LEU A 226 -1.61 -1.28 0.56
CA LEU A 226 -2.89 -1.12 1.26
C LEU A 226 -3.09 0.32 1.75
N GLN A 227 -2.06 0.91 2.30
CA GLN A 227 -2.05 2.29 2.76
C GLN A 227 -2.24 3.28 1.62
N THR A 228 -1.46 3.15 0.53
CA THR A 228 -1.59 4.06 -0.63
C THR A 228 -2.98 3.96 -1.23
N SER A 229 -3.58 2.77 -1.23
CA SER A 229 -4.95 2.56 -1.68
C SER A 229 -5.97 3.32 -0.81
N CYS A 230 -5.86 3.28 0.51
CA CYS A 230 -6.71 4.07 1.42
C CYS A 230 -6.55 5.58 1.21
N TRP A 231 -5.32 6.05 1.05
CA TRP A 231 -4.99 7.45 0.84
C TRP A 231 -5.67 8.04 -0.39
N ILE A 232 -5.81 7.27 -1.46
CA ILE A 232 -6.44 7.73 -2.71
C ILE A 232 -7.92 8.00 -2.55
N VAL A 233 -8.65 7.18 -1.79
CA VAL A 233 -10.08 7.43 -1.55
C VAL A 233 -10.25 8.74 -0.80
N TRP A 234 -9.42 8.97 0.18
CA TRP A 234 -9.43 10.19 0.96
C TRP A 234 -9.11 11.43 0.09
N ILE A 235 -8.10 11.38 -0.78
CA ILE A 235 -7.80 12.46 -1.74
C ILE A 235 -8.94 12.65 -2.75
N LYS A 236 -9.60 11.57 -3.19
CA LYS A 236 -10.73 11.67 -4.12
C LYS A 236 -11.95 12.31 -3.46
N SER A 237 -12.22 12.04 -2.18
CA SER A 237 -13.30 12.72 -1.46
C SER A 237 -13.06 14.23 -1.37
N TRP A 238 -11.84 14.65 -1.15
CA TRP A 238 -11.48 16.07 -1.18
C TRP A 238 -11.76 16.74 -2.54
N LYS A 239 -11.43 16.06 -3.63
CA LYS A 239 -11.74 16.56 -4.97
C LYS A 239 -13.22 16.65 -5.23
N ALA A 240 -14.02 15.69 -4.73
CA ALA A 240 -15.48 15.71 -4.85
C ALA A 240 -16.13 16.87 -4.07
N GLU A 241 -15.50 17.31 -2.96
CA GLU A 241 -15.90 18.46 -2.16
C GLU A 241 -15.41 19.82 -2.74
N GLY A 242 -14.92 19.85 -3.99
CA GLY A 242 -14.43 21.06 -4.67
C GLY A 242 -13.00 21.45 -4.36
N ILE A 243 -12.26 20.64 -3.61
CA ILE A 243 -10.83 20.83 -3.35
C ILE A 243 -10.03 20.18 -4.50
N THR A 244 -9.95 20.87 -5.62
CA THR A 244 -9.49 20.32 -6.91
C THR A 244 -7.98 20.15 -7.03
N SER A 245 -7.18 20.53 -6.05
CA SER A 245 -5.71 20.30 -6.02
C SER A 245 -5.17 20.72 -4.66
N PRO A 246 -4.01 20.20 -4.20
CA PRO A 246 -3.25 20.83 -3.12
C PRO A 246 -2.88 22.29 -3.43
N ALA A 247 -3.23 22.81 -4.60
CA ALA A 247 -3.03 24.18 -5.05
C ALA A 247 -4.31 25.02 -5.12
N THR A 248 -5.48 24.51 -4.72
CA THR A 248 -6.76 25.21 -4.82
C THR A 248 -7.25 25.59 -3.43
N ARG A 249 -7.77 26.81 -3.34
CA ARG A 249 -8.28 27.54 -2.19
C ARG A 249 -8.99 26.67 -1.14
N MET A 250 -8.29 26.36 -0.07
CA MET A 250 -8.87 25.78 1.13
C MET A 250 -9.46 26.91 1.98
N THR A 251 -10.77 26.93 2.21
CA THR A 251 -11.36 27.87 3.17
C THR A 251 -11.22 27.33 4.60
N LEU A 252 -11.11 28.21 5.59
CA LEU A 252 -11.02 27.83 7.01
C LEU A 252 -12.18 26.95 7.47
N SER A 253 -13.37 27.09 6.87
CA SER A 253 -14.56 26.27 7.16
C SER A 253 -14.45 24.84 6.63
N SER A 254 -13.87 24.64 5.45
CA SER A 254 -13.59 23.28 4.93
C SER A 254 -12.49 22.58 5.71
N TRP A 255 -11.53 23.34 6.27
CA TRP A 255 -10.47 22.82 7.13
C TRP A 255 -11.01 22.28 8.46
N SER A 256 -11.90 23.00 9.14
CA SER A 256 -12.47 22.56 10.42
C SER A 256 -13.26 21.25 10.30
N SER A 257 -14.10 21.13 9.25
CA SER A 257 -14.88 19.91 9.01
C SER A 257 -14.02 18.70 8.64
N LEU A 258 -12.89 18.91 7.97
CA LEU A 258 -11.93 17.87 7.62
C LEU A 258 -11.09 17.43 8.83
N ASN A 259 -10.72 18.36 9.69
CA ASN A 259 -9.96 18.07 10.91
C ASN A 259 -10.78 17.21 11.89
N GLU A 260 -12.09 17.47 12.02
CA GLU A 260 -13.02 16.65 12.83
C GLU A 260 -13.18 15.23 12.28
N ARG A 261 -13.33 15.06 10.95
CA ARG A 261 -13.56 13.75 10.32
C ARG A 261 -12.30 12.90 10.21
N ALA A 262 -11.13 13.50 9.99
CA ALA A 262 -9.89 12.79 9.75
C ALA A 262 -8.98 12.69 10.98
N ASN A 263 -9.34 13.35 12.10
CA ASN A 263 -8.51 13.45 13.30
C ASN A 263 -7.05 13.84 12.96
N VAL A 264 -6.90 14.86 12.11
CA VAL A 264 -5.61 15.35 11.62
C VAL A 264 -4.90 16.08 12.76
N SER A 265 -3.67 15.71 13.04
CA SER A 265 -2.83 16.41 14.01
C SER A 265 -2.54 17.85 13.58
N SER A 266 -2.54 18.79 14.54
CA SER A 266 -2.48 20.23 14.36
C SER A 266 -1.16 20.81 13.79
N ARG A 267 -0.40 20.06 13.03
CA ARG A 267 0.77 20.60 12.32
C ARG A 267 0.38 20.98 10.90
N VAL A 268 -0.12 22.20 10.77
CA VAL A 268 -0.35 22.86 9.47
C VAL A 268 0.95 23.48 9.03
N LEU A 269 1.54 22.99 7.95
CA LEU A 269 2.54 23.74 7.21
C LEU A 269 1.89 24.31 5.94
N LEU A 270 2.09 25.60 5.73
CA LEU A 270 1.33 26.50 4.84
C LEU A 270 1.33 26.11 3.35
N ALA A 271 0.19 26.28 2.71
CA ALA A 271 -0.12 25.98 1.31
C ALA A 271 0.62 26.84 0.28
N ILE A 272 0.88 26.26 -0.90
CA ILE A 272 1.31 27.05 -2.06
C ILE A 272 0.10 27.65 -2.74
N LEU A 273 -0.21 28.92 -2.45
CA LEU A 273 -1.29 29.67 -3.06
C LEU A 273 -0.73 30.69 -4.07
N PRO A 274 -1.40 30.94 -5.23
CA PRO A 274 -1.09 32.10 -6.04
C PRO A 274 -1.59 33.37 -5.31
N LEU A 275 -0.80 34.41 -5.34
CA LEU A 275 -1.27 35.74 -5.00
C LEU A 275 -2.32 36.16 -6.02
N SER A 276 -3.50 36.53 -5.56
CA SER A 276 -4.50 37.29 -6.31
C SER A 276 -3.95 38.63 -6.75
#